data_f9e64d944d2f30f5dbc8ac8f35eaa6d1
#
_entry.id   f9e64d944d2f30f5dbc8ac8f35eaa6d1
#
_cell.length_a   1.000
_cell.length_b   1.000
_cell.length_c   1.000
_cell.angle_alpha   90.00
_cell.angle_beta   90.00
_cell.angle_gamma   90.00
#
_symmetry.space_group_name_H-M   'P 1'
#
loop_
_entity.id
_entity.type
_entity.pdbx_description
1 polymer ?
#
loop_
_entity_poly.entity_id
_entity_poly.type
_entity_poly.pdbx_seq_one_letter_code
_entity_poly.pdbx_strand_id
1 'polypeptide(L)'
;MVLQGGVAYNPGIVAAFQQELGERLTVSPCFPISGAYGAALLALESVRGPSCFHGFDTAAGAEHAAGPGVAENIAFYQRAGALLLEGYDPIRVPGKKMVGVPYALVIHKFFPMANAFFRNLGFNVLLSPPTNEEIIRLAQQTAQAETCYPVKLLHGHMAWLAEQGVDYIFMPSVHTMKHESSHVEHNYGCVYMQTAPRLAANALDLERRGITLLSPVFDLDFGQEAMASAMLGVGKQLGIPKPHCLPALLSGAK
;
A
#
# COMPACT_ATOMS: atom_id res chain seq x y z
N MET A 1 -23.50 5.17 -18.99
CA MET A 1 -22.62 4.87 -17.84
C MET A 1 -23.24 3.75 -17.03
N VAL A 2 -22.45 2.78 -16.60
CA VAL A 2 -22.94 1.69 -15.73
C VAL A 2 -22.38 1.91 -14.33
N LEU A 3 -23.26 1.96 -13.34
CA LEU A 3 -22.90 2.02 -11.93
C LEU A 3 -22.91 0.60 -11.34
N GLN A 4 -21.83 0.20 -10.67
CA GLN A 4 -21.66 -1.14 -10.13
C GLN A 4 -20.86 -1.13 -8.83
N GLY A 5 -20.86 -2.27 -8.12
CA GLY A 5 -20.14 -2.44 -6.87
C GLY A 5 -20.81 -1.76 -5.69
N GLY A 6 -20.07 -1.57 -4.60
CA GLY A 6 -20.58 -1.06 -3.32
C GLY A 6 -21.24 0.32 -3.39
N VAL A 7 -20.80 1.17 -4.34
CA VAL A 7 -21.35 2.52 -4.54
C VAL A 7 -22.83 2.49 -4.92
N ALA A 8 -23.24 1.46 -5.67
CA ALA A 8 -24.63 1.32 -6.13
C ALA A 8 -25.62 0.92 -5.00
N TYR A 9 -25.13 0.53 -3.82
CA TYR A 9 -25.99 0.34 -2.64
C TYR A 9 -26.47 1.65 -2.01
N ASN A 10 -25.79 2.77 -2.30
CA ASN A 10 -26.18 4.05 -1.71
C ASN A 10 -27.23 4.75 -2.58
N PRO A 11 -28.53 4.80 -2.18
CA PRO A 11 -29.58 5.38 -2.99
C PRO A 11 -29.39 6.88 -3.23
N GLY A 12 -28.74 7.59 -2.31
CA GLY A 12 -28.43 9.02 -2.47
C GLY A 12 -27.41 9.26 -3.59
N ILE A 13 -26.40 8.42 -3.68
CA ILE A 13 -25.40 8.50 -4.76
C ILE A 13 -26.05 8.13 -6.10
N VAL A 14 -26.87 7.07 -6.12
CA VAL A 14 -27.60 6.67 -7.34
C VAL A 14 -28.49 7.81 -7.81
N ALA A 15 -29.27 8.44 -6.91
CA ALA A 15 -30.14 9.56 -7.23
C ALA A 15 -29.36 10.77 -7.76
N ALA A 16 -28.23 11.12 -7.16
CA ALA A 16 -27.38 12.21 -7.63
C ALA A 16 -26.86 11.96 -9.04
N PHE A 17 -26.40 10.76 -9.33
CA PHE A 17 -25.97 10.40 -10.70
C PHE A 17 -27.13 10.35 -11.69
N GLN A 18 -28.32 9.91 -11.27
CA GLN A 18 -29.51 9.92 -12.11
C GLN A 18 -29.95 11.35 -12.44
N GLN A 19 -29.85 12.28 -11.49
CA GLN A 19 -30.15 13.68 -11.71
C GLN A 19 -29.24 14.32 -12.76
N GLU A 20 -27.95 14.00 -12.74
CA GLU A 20 -26.97 14.56 -13.68
C GLU A 20 -26.95 13.87 -15.05
N LEU A 21 -27.15 12.57 -15.09
CA LEU A 21 -26.96 11.74 -16.29
C LEU A 21 -28.27 11.26 -16.92
N GLY A 22 -29.38 11.30 -16.19
CA GLY A 22 -30.68 10.83 -16.67
C GLY A 22 -30.64 9.38 -17.16
N GLU A 23 -31.23 9.11 -18.30
CA GLU A 23 -31.29 7.76 -18.92
C GLU A 23 -29.92 7.20 -19.35
N ARG A 24 -28.86 8.00 -19.34
CA ARG A 24 -27.50 7.55 -19.62
C ARG A 24 -26.88 6.74 -18.48
N LEU A 25 -27.53 6.71 -17.32
CA LEU A 25 -27.11 5.89 -16.19
C LEU A 25 -27.89 4.58 -16.16
N THR A 26 -27.16 3.46 -16.14
CA THR A 26 -27.69 2.13 -15.89
C THR A 26 -27.12 1.59 -14.60
N VAL A 27 -27.97 1.14 -13.69
CA VAL A 27 -27.57 0.36 -12.51
C VAL A 27 -27.88 -1.10 -12.83
N SER A 28 -26.84 -1.92 -12.89
CA SER A 28 -27.01 -3.35 -13.18
C SER A 28 -27.79 -4.04 -12.06
N PRO A 29 -28.76 -4.95 -12.37
CA PRO A 29 -29.38 -5.78 -11.32
C PRO A 29 -28.37 -6.62 -10.55
N CYS A 30 -27.22 -6.94 -11.17
CA CYS A 30 -26.14 -7.71 -10.57
C CYS A 30 -25.00 -6.79 -10.07
N PHE A 31 -25.28 -5.51 -9.77
CA PHE A 31 -24.25 -4.56 -9.37
C PHE A 31 -23.35 -5.03 -8.20
N PRO A 32 -23.82 -5.82 -7.22
CA PRO A 32 -22.97 -6.28 -6.13
C PRO A 32 -21.88 -7.25 -6.56
N ILE A 33 -22.15 -8.02 -7.61
CA ILE A 33 -21.30 -9.11 -8.09
C ILE A 33 -20.86 -8.90 -9.56
N SER A 34 -21.02 -7.71 -10.12
CA SER A 34 -20.75 -7.45 -11.56
C SER A 34 -19.32 -7.85 -11.96
N GLY A 35 -18.33 -7.63 -11.09
CA GLY A 35 -16.94 -8.05 -11.34
C GLY A 35 -16.79 -9.57 -11.42
N ALA A 36 -17.36 -10.29 -10.45
CA ALA A 36 -17.33 -11.76 -10.41
C ALA A 36 -18.11 -12.35 -11.59
N TYR A 37 -19.27 -11.76 -11.93
CA TYR A 37 -20.08 -12.18 -13.06
C TYR A 37 -19.33 -11.97 -14.39
N GLY A 38 -18.70 -10.82 -14.59
CA GLY A 38 -17.88 -10.56 -15.77
C GLY A 38 -16.68 -11.51 -15.88
N ALA A 39 -16.00 -11.77 -14.76
CA ALA A 39 -14.90 -12.74 -14.71
C ALA A 39 -15.38 -14.16 -15.06
N ALA A 40 -16.57 -14.58 -14.59
CA ALA A 40 -17.16 -15.88 -14.92
C ALA A 40 -17.50 -16.00 -16.41
N LEU A 41 -18.02 -14.92 -17.04
CA LEU A 41 -18.29 -14.90 -18.48
C LEU A 41 -16.99 -15.01 -19.29
N LEU A 42 -15.96 -14.26 -18.95
CA LEU A 42 -14.65 -14.34 -19.61
C LEU A 42 -14.02 -15.73 -19.44
N ALA A 43 -14.13 -16.31 -18.24
CA ALA A 43 -13.68 -17.66 -18.00
C ALA A 43 -14.44 -18.67 -18.88
N LEU A 44 -15.76 -18.54 -18.99
CA LEU A 44 -16.60 -19.41 -19.85
C LEU A 44 -16.18 -19.33 -21.32
N GLU A 45 -15.84 -18.15 -21.81
CA GLU A 45 -15.35 -17.96 -23.18
C GLU A 45 -13.94 -18.56 -23.40
N SER A 46 -13.11 -18.59 -22.36
CA SER A 46 -11.73 -19.07 -22.42
C SER A 46 -11.57 -20.56 -22.15
N VAL A 47 -12.53 -21.19 -21.46
CA VAL A 47 -12.50 -22.63 -21.13
C VAL A 47 -12.71 -23.47 -22.37
N ARG A 48 -11.73 -24.34 -22.67
CA ARG A 48 -11.75 -25.24 -23.85
C ARG A 48 -11.91 -26.71 -23.48
N GLY A 49 -12.24 -27.01 -22.22
CA GLY A 49 -12.41 -28.38 -21.71
C GLY A 49 -12.96 -28.41 -20.30
N PRO A 50 -13.21 -29.62 -19.75
CA PRO A 50 -13.66 -29.74 -18.38
C PRO A 50 -12.65 -29.15 -17.41
N SER A 51 -13.14 -28.30 -16.51
CA SER A 51 -12.33 -27.73 -15.41
C SER A 51 -12.81 -28.32 -14.08
N CYS A 52 -11.88 -28.54 -13.17
CA CYS A 52 -12.16 -29.02 -11.82
C CYS A 52 -11.59 -28.03 -10.81
N PHE A 53 -12.38 -27.66 -9.81
CA PHE A 53 -11.90 -26.87 -8.68
C PHE A 53 -11.25 -27.81 -7.66
N HIS A 54 -9.96 -27.66 -7.42
CA HIS A 54 -9.18 -28.49 -6.51
C HIS A 54 -9.07 -27.93 -5.09
N GLY A 55 -9.91 -26.98 -4.72
CA GLY A 55 -9.87 -26.31 -3.41
C GLY A 55 -8.91 -25.12 -3.37
N PHE A 56 -8.72 -24.60 -2.16
CA PHE A 56 -7.79 -23.49 -1.89
C PHE A 56 -6.41 -23.97 -1.41
N ASP A 57 -6.17 -25.28 -1.36
CA ASP A 57 -4.87 -25.85 -1.06
C ASP A 57 -3.90 -25.59 -2.24
N THR A 58 -3.26 -24.45 -2.16
CA THR A 58 -2.43 -23.86 -3.22
C THR A 58 -1.13 -24.61 -3.49
N ALA A 59 -0.70 -25.53 -2.61
CA ALA A 59 0.52 -26.28 -2.81
C ALA A 59 0.43 -27.29 -3.99
N ALA A 60 -0.75 -27.90 -4.20
CA ALA A 60 -0.96 -28.84 -5.31
C ALA A 60 -1.56 -28.19 -6.56
N GLY A 61 -2.20 -27.01 -6.43
CA GLY A 61 -2.89 -26.32 -7.53
C GLY A 61 -2.01 -25.39 -8.34
N ALA A 62 -0.93 -24.88 -7.77
CA ALA A 62 -0.05 -23.93 -8.44
C ALA A 62 0.70 -24.52 -9.65
N GLU A 63 1.01 -25.84 -9.62
CA GLU A 63 1.69 -26.49 -10.74
C GLU A 63 0.79 -26.73 -11.95
N HIS A 64 -0.56 -26.80 -11.75
CA HIS A 64 -1.51 -27.10 -12.84
C HIS A 64 -2.25 -25.86 -13.38
N ALA A 65 -2.25 -24.75 -12.63
CA ALA A 65 -2.91 -23.50 -13.04
C ALA A 65 -1.98 -22.51 -13.77
N ALA A 66 -0.70 -22.81 -13.80
CA ALA A 66 0.28 -21.96 -14.48
C ALA A 66 0.24 -22.21 -15.98
N GLY A 67 -0.64 -21.51 -16.69
CA GLY A 67 -0.49 -21.36 -18.15
C GLY A 67 0.90 -20.77 -18.47
N PRO A 68 1.39 -20.96 -19.71
CA PRO A 68 2.67 -20.39 -20.14
C PRO A 68 2.66 -18.88 -19.87
N GLY A 69 3.62 -18.38 -19.09
CA GLY A 69 3.74 -16.98 -18.67
C GLY A 69 3.50 -16.72 -17.17
N VAL A 70 2.79 -17.58 -16.43
CA VAL A 70 2.58 -17.37 -14.98
C VAL A 70 3.88 -17.55 -14.21
N ALA A 71 4.67 -18.58 -14.54
CA ALA A 71 5.98 -18.80 -13.93
C ALA A 71 6.95 -17.63 -14.21
N GLU A 72 6.92 -17.08 -15.42
CA GLU A 72 7.72 -15.89 -15.79
C GLU A 72 7.28 -14.65 -15.04
N ASN A 73 5.97 -14.45 -14.87
CA ASN A 73 5.43 -13.35 -14.07
C ASN A 73 5.81 -13.47 -12.60
N ILE A 74 5.72 -14.66 -12.01
CA ILE A 74 6.15 -14.91 -10.62
C ILE A 74 7.64 -14.61 -10.47
N ALA A 75 8.48 -15.09 -11.38
CA ALA A 75 9.92 -14.83 -11.38
C ALA A 75 10.23 -13.34 -11.53
N PHE A 76 9.46 -12.61 -12.36
CA PHE A 76 9.57 -11.16 -12.50
C PHE A 76 9.28 -10.44 -11.17
N TYR A 77 8.17 -10.76 -10.51
CA TYR A 77 7.81 -10.15 -9.23
C TYR A 77 8.82 -10.48 -8.12
N GLN A 78 9.33 -11.72 -8.08
CA GLN A 78 10.38 -12.10 -7.14
C GLN A 78 11.67 -11.31 -7.37
N ARG A 79 12.06 -11.15 -8.63
CA ARG A 79 13.25 -10.38 -9.00
C ARG A 79 13.07 -8.89 -8.70
N ALA A 80 11.91 -8.32 -9.00
CA ALA A 80 11.58 -6.94 -8.66
C ALA A 80 11.61 -6.71 -7.14
N GLY A 81 11.06 -7.63 -6.35
CA GLY A 81 11.14 -7.61 -4.89
C GLY A 81 12.58 -7.68 -4.37
N ALA A 82 13.42 -8.54 -4.94
CA ALA A 82 14.82 -8.64 -4.57
C ALA A 82 15.60 -7.35 -4.87
N LEU A 83 15.35 -6.71 -6.02
CA LEU A 83 15.95 -5.43 -6.37
C LEU A 83 15.52 -4.30 -5.43
N LEU A 84 14.25 -4.26 -5.05
CA LEU A 84 13.74 -3.26 -4.10
C LEU A 84 14.32 -3.41 -2.70
N LEU A 85 14.76 -4.61 -2.34
CA LEU A 85 15.37 -4.91 -1.05
C LEU A 85 16.91 -4.99 -1.13
N GLU A 86 17.49 -4.66 -2.27
CA GLU A 86 18.95 -4.67 -2.44
C GLU A 86 19.61 -3.73 -1.42
N GLY A 87 20.62 -4.25 -0.72
CA GLY A 87 21.32 -3.52 0.34
C GLY A 87 20.53 -3.33 1.64
N TYR A 88 19.31 -3.88 1.74
CA TYR A 88 18.58 -3.92 3.00
C TYR A 88 19.09 -5.05 3.89
N ASP A 89 19.47 -4.69 5.11
CA ASP A 89 19.89 -5.63 6.15
C ASP A 89 19.09 -5.34 7.44
N PRO A 90 18.36 -6.31 7.99
CA PRO A 90 17.58 -6.13 9.22
C PRO A 90 18.41 -6.05 10.49
N ILE A 91 19.76 -6.02 10.40
CA ILE A 91 20.64 -5.95 11.56
C ILE A 91 20.29 -4.75 12.44
N ARG A 92 20.07 -5.04 13.72
CA ARG A 92 19.83 -4.06 14.78
C ARG A 92 21.15 -3.73 15.47
N VAL A 93 21.57 -2.50 15.36
CA VAL A 93 22.73 -1.99 16.11
C VAL A 93 22.23 -1.52 17.49
N PRO A 94 22.75 -2.07 18.60
CA PRO A 94 22.34 -1.67 19.94
C PRO A 94 22.52 -0.16 20.17
N GLY A 95 21.59 0.44 20.93
CA GLY A 95 21.65 1.87 21.27
C GLY A 95 21.15 2.83 20.19
N LYS A 96 20.85 2.36 18.99
CA LYS A 96 20.23 3.17 17.93
C LYS A 96 18.72 3.03 17.97
N LYS A 97 18.02 4.15 17.80
CA LYS A 97 16.57 4.17 17.59
C LYS A 97 16.17 3.45 16.32
N MET A 98 14.96 2.89 16.30
CA MET A 98 14.49 2.05 15.22
C MET A 98 13.28 2.64 14.50
N VAL A 99 13.36 2.69 13.18
CA VAL A 99 12.26 3.07 12.29
C VAL A 99 11.68 1.81 11.67
N GLY A 100 10.43 1.50 11.98
CA GLY A 100 9.65 0.46 11.33
C GLY A 100 9.05 0.98 10.01
N VAL A 101 9.11 0.15 8.97
CA VAL A 101 8.50 0.44 7.67
C VAL A 101 7.52 -0.68 7.34
N PRO A 102 6.20 -0.39 7.23
CA PRO A 102 5.22 -1.41 6.88
C PRO A 102 5.37 -1.79 5.39
N TYR A 103 5.53 -3.09 5.11
CA TYR A 103 5.66 -3.62 3.74
C TYR A 103 4.28 -3.73 3.07
N ALA A 104 3.60 -2.60 2.92
CA ALA A 104 2.24 -2.50 2.43
C ALA A 104 2.03 -1.31 1.51
N LEU A 105 0.95 -1.34 0.74
CA LEU A 105 0.54 -0.29 -0.20
C LEU A 105 1.69 0.09 -1.15
N VAL A 106 1.97 1.38 -1.27
CA VAL A 106 2.95 1.93 -2.21
C VAL A 106 4.38 1.99 -1.67
N ILE A 107 4.61 1.49 -0.45
CA ILE A 107 5.94 1.58 0.18
C ILE A 107 7.04 0.90 -0.66
N HIS A 108 6.68 -0.10 -1.44
CA HIS A 108 7.62 -0.77 -2.35
C HIS A 108 8.41 0.21 -3.22
N LYS A 109 7.75 1.28 -3.70
CA LYS A 109 8.40 2.31 -4.52
C LYS A 109 9.35 3.22 -3.74
N PHE A 110 9.10 3.39 -2.45
CA PHE A 110 9.80 4.36 -1.61
C PHE A 110 10.76 3.71 -0.61
N PHE A 111 10.72 2.39 -0.48
CA PHE A 111 11.53 1.68 0.50
C PHE A 111 13.04 1.89 0.32
N PRO A 112 13.63 1.79 -0.90
CA PRO A 112 15.06 2.04 -1.08
C PRO A 112 15.49 3.42 -0.60
N MET A 113 14.73 4.46 -0.96
CA MET A 113 14.97 5.83 -0.51
C MET A 113 14.83 5.96 1.02
N ALA A 114 13.77 5.41 1.59
CA ALA A 114 13.52 5.47 3.03
C ALA A 114 14.62 4.73 3.80
N ASN A 115 15.00 3.53 3.36
CA ASN A 115 16.07 2.75 3.98
C ASN A 115 17.39 3.52 3.96
N ALA A 116 17.80 4.05 2.81
CA ALA A 116 19.01 4.84 2.69
C ALA A 116 18.96 6.10 3.56
N PHE A 117 17.86 6.84 3.54
CA PHE A 117 17.67 8.05 4.33
C PHE A 117 17.85 7.79 5.84
N PHE A 118 17.08 6.86 6.39
CA PHE A 118 17.13 6.59 7.84
C PHE A 118 18.45 5.95 8.27
N ARG A 119 19.03 5.06 7.45
CA ARG A 119 20.34 4.47 7.74
C ARG A 119 21.45 5.51 7.80
N ASN A 120 21.47 6.44 6.84
CA ASN A 120 22.47 7.52 6.81
C ASN A 120 22.28 8.52 7.95
N LEU A 121 21.06 8.64 8.48
CA LEU A 121 20.79 9.42 9.70
C LEU A 121 21.11 8.65 11.00
N GLY A 122 21.59 7.41 10.90
CA GLY A 122 22.04 6.63 12.05
C GLY A 122 20.97 5.79 12.72
N PHE A 123 19.79 5.60 12.11
CA PHE A 123 18.72 4.75 12.63
C PHE A 123 18.91 3.28 12.22
N ASN A 124 18.36 2.37 13.03
CA ASN A 124 18.01 1.04 12.56
C ASN A 124 16.74 1.12 11.71
N VAL A 125 16.68 0.33 10.64
CA VAL A 125 15.47 0.22 9.80
C VAL A 125 14.98 -1.20 9.85
N LEU A 126 13.69 -1.37 10.19
CA LEU A 126 13.02 -2.66 10.23
C LEU A 126 11.83 -2.63 9.25
N LEU A 127 11.93 -3.42 8.19
CA LEU A 127 10.80 -3.69 7.30
C LEU A 127 9.95 -4.79 7.90
N SER A 128 8.62 -4.64 7.91
CA SER A 128 7.75 -5.76 8.28
C SER A 128 7.85 -6.89 7.25
N PRO A 129 7.62 -8.16 7.64
CA PRO A 129 7.69 -9.27 6.71
C PRO A 129 6.66 -9.12 5.58
N PRO A 130 6.80 -9.85 4.47
CA PRO A 130 5.72 -9.99 3.49
C PRO A 130 4.43 -10.43 4.18
N THR A 131 3.29 -10.03 3.60
CA THR A 131 1.97 -10.42 4.13
C THR A 131 1.90 -11.93 4.32
N ASN A 132 1.58 -12.35 5.52
CA ASN A 132 1.43 -13.73 5.95
C ASN A 132 0.21 -13.86 6.88
N GLU A 133 -0.08 -15.06 7.38
CA GLU A 133 -1.24 -15.32 8.23
C GLU A 133 -1.25 -14.47 9.51
N GLU A 134 -0.10 -14.22 10.11
CA GLU A 134 0.03 -13.36 11.30
C GLU A 134 -0.36 -11.91 10.98
N ILE A 135 0.16 -11.35 9.90
CA ILE A 135 -0.20 -10.00 9.43
C ILE A 135 -1.69 -9.91 9.14
N ILE A 136 -2.27 -10.93 8.48
CA ILE A 136 -3.71 -10.98 8.17
C ILE A 136 -4.53 -11.01 9.47
N ARG A 137 -4.15 -11.85 10.42
CA ARG A 137 -4.81 -11.93 11.73
C ARG A 137 -4.76 -10.60 12.48
N LEU A 138 -3.59 -9.96 12.54
CA LEU A 138 -3.43 -8.65 13.15
C LEU A 138 -4.27 -7.58 12.44
N ALA A 139 -4.33 -7.61 11.11
CA ALA A 139 -5.15 -6.69 10.33
C ALA A 139 -6.64 -6.83 10.66
N GLN A 140 -7.14 -8.05 10.78
CA GLN A 140 -8.54 -8.31 11.14
C GLN A 140 -8.88 -7.85 12.56
N GLN A 141 -7.94 -7.95 13.49
CA GLN A 141 -8.13 -7.54 14.88
C GLN A 141 -8.05 -6.02 15.09
N THR A 142 -7.32 -5.32 14.24
CA THR A 142 -6.99 -3.89 14.45
C THR A 142 -7.73 -2.94 13.52
N ALA A 143 -8.24 -3.41 12.38
CA ALA A 143 -9.05 -2.59 11.49
C ALA A 143 -10.41 -2.28 12.12
N GLN A 144 -10.67 -1.00 12.43
CA GLN A 144 -11.87 -0.55 13.13
C GLN A 144 -13.08 -0.38 12.20
N ALA A 145 -12.87 -0.33 10.89
CA ALA A 145 -13.91 -0.13 9.90
C ALA A 145 -13.69 -0.98 8.65
N GLU A 146 -14.78 -1.24 7.95
CA GLU A 146 -14.70 -1.87 6.63
C GLU A 146 -14.03 -0.92 5.63
N THR A 147 -13.00 -1.43 4.99
CA THR A 147 -12.23 -0.73 3.96
C THR A 147 -11.67 -1.75 2.97
N CYS A 148 -10.99 -1.29 1.92
CA CYS A 148 -10.36 -2.21 0.97
C CYS A 148 -9.27 -3.06 1.65
N TYR A 149 -9.11 -4.29 1.18
CA TYR A 149 -8.21 -5.28 1.80
C TYR A 149 -6.75 -4.79 1.93
N PRO A 150 -6.14 -4.12 0.93
CA PRO A 150 -4.79 -3.58 1.09
C PRO A 150 -4.65 -2.56 2.24
N VAL A 151 -5.67 -1.74 2.49
CA VAL A 151 -5.66 -0.80 3.62
C VAL A 151 -5.82 -1.54 4.95
N LYS A 152 -6.66 -2.60 5.01
CA LYS A 152 -6.71 -3.48 6.20
C LYS A 152 -5.36 -4.10 6.49
N LEU A 153 -4.65 -4.61 5.47
CA LEU A 153 -3.33 -5.20 5.64
C LEU A 153 -2.31 -4.21 6.22
N LEU A 154 -2.39 -2.91 5.88
CA LEU A 154 -1.53 -1.89 6.50
C LEU A 154 -1.68 -1.88 8.02
N HIS A 155 -2.90 -2.01 8.56
CA HIS A 155 -3.10 -2.11 10.02
C HIS A 155 -2.33 -3.29 10.61
N GLY A 156 -2.36 -4.46 9.95
CA GLY A 156 -1.62 -5.64 10.38
C GLY A 156 -0.11 -5.45 10.38
N HIS A 157 0.44 -4.86 9.30
CA HIS A 157 1.87 -4.57 9.20
C HIS A 157 2.32 -3.57 10.28
N MET A 158 1.53 -2.51 10.53
CA MET A 158 1.84 -1.53 11.56
C MET A 158 1.70 -2.12 12.98
N ALA A 159 0.72 -2.99 13.22
CA ALA A 159 0.56 -3.71 14.48
C ALA A 159 1.76 -4.60 14.75
N TRP A 160 2.19 -5.37 13.76
CA TRP A 160 3.38 -6.21 13.87
C TRP A 160 4.63 -5.39 14.23
N LEU A 161 4.85 -4.27 13.55
CA LEU A 161 5.97 -3.37 13.84
C LEU A 161 5.90 -2.81 15.27
N ALA A 162 4.71 -2.43 15.73
CA ALA A 162 4.53 -1.94 17.10
C ALA A 162 4.90 -2.98 18.16
N GLU A 163 4.72 -4.27 17.88
CA GLU A 163 5.14 -5.38 18.74
C GLU A 163 6.66 -5.62 18.70
N GLN A 164 7.35 -5.16 17.65
CA GLN A 164 8.81 -5.27 17.56
C GLN A 164 9.58 -4.21 18.36
N GLY A 165 8.89 -3.30 19.03
CA GLY A 165 9.53 -2.25 19.85
C GLY A 165 10.23 -1.19 19.01
N VAL A 166 9.63 -0.77 17.91
CA VAL A 166 10.13 0.35 17.09
C VAL A 166 9.84 1.68 17.79
N ASP A 167 10.72 2.67 17.60
CA ASP A 167 10.50 4.03 18.12
C ASP A 167 9.62 4.85 17.18
N TYR A 168 9.74 4.59 15.90
CA TYR A 168 9.04 5.29 14.83
C TYR A 168 8.43 4.31 13.84
N ILE A 169 7.31 4.68 13.23
CA ILE A 169 6.78 4.00 12.03
C ILE A 169 6.77 5.02 10.89
N PHE A 170 7.46 4.72 9.80
CA PHE A 170 7.47 5.54 8.59
C PHE A 170 6.50 4.97 7.57
N MET A 171 5.47 5.74 7.24
CA MET A 171 4.53 5.42 6.18
C MET A 171 4.02 6.72 5.54
N PRO A 172 4.44 7.05 4.30
CA PRO A 172 3.99 8.27 3.65
C PRO A 172 2.51 8.21 3.30
N SER A 173 1.85 9.37 3.37
CA SER A 173 0.53 9.61 2.80
C SER A 173 0.71 10.07 1.35
N VAL A 174 0.39 9.23 0.38
CA VAL A 174 0.53 9.59 -1.05
C VAL A 174 -0.78 10.20 -1.52
N HIS A 175 -0.76 11.49 -1.82
CA HIS A 175 -1.95 12.25 -2.22
C HIS A 175 -2.12 12.24 -3.73
N THR A 176 -1.07 12.53 -4.48
CA THR A 176 -1.11 12.53 -5.94
C THR A 176 -0.13 11.51 -6.51
N MET A 177 -0.47 10.96 -7.68
CA MET A 177 0.38 10.02 -8.39
C MET A 177 0.54 10.51 -9.84
N LYS A 178 1.77 10.85 -10.23
CA LYS A 178 2.05 11.28 -11.60
C LYS A 178 1.63 10.21 -12.60
N HIS A 179 0.87 10.64 -13.60
CA HIS A 179 0.39 9.78 -14.67
C HIS A 179 0.72 10.42 -16.02
N GLU A 180 1.58 9.78 -16.81
CA GLU A 180 2.13 10.35 -18.04
C GLU A 180 1.08 10.69 -19.10
N SER A 181 -0.02 9.92 -19.16
CA SER A 181 -1.11 10.11 -20.11
C SER A 181 -2.29 10.91 -19.55
N SER A 182 -2.19 11.44 -18.34
CA SER A 182 -3.26 12.24 -17.75
C SER A 182 -3.17 13.69 -18.22
N HIS A 183 -4.33 14.27 -18.56
CA HIS A 183 -4.49 15.67 -18.91
C HIS A 183 -4.98 16.53 -17.73
N VAL A 184 -5.19 15.94 -16.55
CA VAL A 184 -5.57 16.69 -15.36
C VAL A 184 -4.34 17.21 -14.64
N GLU A 185 -4.48 18.38 -14.03
CA GLU A 185 -3.40 19.08 -13.34
C GLU A 185 -2.90 18.29 -12.13
N HIS A 186 -3.82 17.66 -11.38
CA HIS A 186 -3.51 16.86 -10.19
C HIS A 186 -4.19 15.50 -10.26
N ASN A 187 -3.38 14.45 -10.17
CA ASN A 187 -3.87 13.05 -10.20
C ASN A 187 -4.01 12.52 -8.77
N TYR A 188 -5.08 12.95 -8.08
CA TYR A 188 -5.34 12.50 -6.74
C TYR A 188 -5.56 10.99 -6.66
N GLY A 189 -4.86 10.37 -5.73
CA GLY A 189 -5.03 8.96 -5.40
C GLY A 189 -6.30 8.70 -4.60
N CYS A 190 -6.53 7.42 -4.28
CA CYS A 190 -7.64 7.00 -3.44
C CYS A 190 -7.56 7.66 -2.05
N VAL A 191 -8.66 8.24 -1.57
CA VAL A 191 -8.74 8.90 -0.25
C VAL A 191 -8.36 7.95 0.90
N TYR A 192 -8.70 6.66 0.79
CA TYR A 192 -8.29 5.67 1.78
C TYR A 192 -6.77 5.51 1.85
N MET A 193 -6.09 5.52 0.71
CA MET A 193 -4.63 5.44 0.68
C MET A 193 -3.97 6.71 1.26
N GLN A 194 -4.58 7.88 1.05
CA GLN A 194 -4.10 9.14 1.61
C GLN A 194 -4.21 9.18 3.15
N THR A 195 -5.27 8.61 3.71
CA THR A 195 -5.58 8.67 5.14
C THR A 195 -5.12 7.44 5.92
N ALA A 196 -4.88 6.32 5.25
CA ALA A 196 -4.59 5.02 5.86
C ALA A 196 -3.49 5.05 6.93
N PRO A 197 -2.34 5.75 6.76
CA PRO A 197 -1.30 5.75 7.79
C PRO A 197 -1.79 6.31 9.12
N ARG A 198 -2.56 7.40 9.08
CA ARG A 198 -3.09 8.04 10.29
C ARG A 198 -4.23 7.25 10.91
N LEU A 199 -5.10 6.66 10.08
CA LEU A 199 -6.18 5.81 10.57
C LEU A 199 -5.61 4.58 11.29
N ALA A 200 -4.62 3.91 10.71
CA ALA A 200 -3.96 2.77 11.33
C ALA A 200 -3.22 3.16 12.62
N ALA A 201 -2.52 4.31 12.65
CA ALA A 201 -1.84 4.80 13.84
C ALA A 201 -2.82 5.06 14.99
N ASN A 202 -3.97 5.67 14.70
CA ASN A 202 -5.02 5.93 15.69
C ASN A 202 -5.66 4.62 16.17
N ALA A 203 -5.97 3.69 15.26
CA ALA A 203 -6.55 2.40 15.62
C ALA A 203 -5.65 1.57 16.52
N LEU A 204 -4.33 1.70 16.36
CA LEU A 204 -3.31 1.01 17.16
C LEU A 204 -2.89 1.79 18.41
N ASP A 205 -3.39 3.01 18.59
CA ASP A 205 -3.01 3.92 19.70
C ASP A 205 -1.47 4.04 19.83
N LEU A 206 -0.79 4.30 18.70
CA LEU A 206 0.67 4.35 18.65
C LEU A 206 1.26 5.37 19.62
N GLU A 207 0.57 6.49 19.83
CA GLU A 207 1.00 7.54 20.75
C GLU A 207 1.13 7.03 22.20
N ARG A 208 0.12 6.28 22.69
CA ARG A 208 0.18 5.65 24.01
C ARG A 208 1.25 4.58 24.13
N ARG A 209 1.59 3.95 23.00
CA ARG A 209 2.70 2.99 22.93
C ARG A 209 4.08 3.66 22.85
N GLY A 210 4.14 5.00 22.85
CA GLY A 210 5.39 5.75 22.70
C GLY A 210 5.99 5.68 21.28
N ILE A 211 5.20 5.28 20.27
CA ILE A 211 5.65 5.14 18.90
C ILE A 211 5.19 6.36 18.09
N THR A 212 6.13 7.05 17.46
CA THR A 212 5.80 8.21 16.64
C THR A 212 5.58 7.83 15.18
N LEU A 213 4.43 8.21 14.62
CA LEU A 213 4.17 8.08 13.19
C LEU A 213 4.90 9.18 12.40
N LEU A 214 5.74 8.78 11.45
CA LEU A 214 6.37 9.63 10.46
C LEU A 214 5.60 9.47 9.13
N SER A 215 4.63 10.35 8.87
CA SER A 215 3.76 10.26 7.69
C SER A 215 3.83 11.55 6.87
N PRO A 216 4.94 11.75 6.10
CA PRO A 216 5.02 12.87 5.18
C PRO A 216 3.97 12.74 4.09
N VAL A 217 3.50 13.89 3.59
CA VAL A 217 2.63 13.93 2.41
C VAL A 217 3.50 13.89 1.16
N PHE A 218 3.23 12.92 0.29
CA PHE A 218 3.87 12.81 -1.02
C PHE A 218 2.89 13.22 -2.11
N ASP A 219 3.16 14.37 -2.70
CA ASP A 219 2.47 14.90 -3.87
C ASP A 219 3.38 14.72 -5.09
N LEU A 220 3.27 13.57 -5.76
CA LEU A 220 4.20 13.18 -6.84
C LEU A 220 4.03 14.02 -8.11
N ASP A 221 2.89 14.67 -8.29
CA ASP A 221 2.66 15.61 -9.40
C ASP A 221 3.54 16.86 -9.29
N PHE A 222 3.92 17.25 -8.08
CA PHE A 222 4.79 18.41 -7.83
C PHE A 222 6.29 18.12 -7.95
N GLY A 223 6.63 16.88 -8.31
CA GLY A 223 8.00 16.49 -8.62
C GLY A 223 8.89 16.20 -7.42
N GLN A 224 10.18 16.06 -7.71
CA GLN A 224 11.18 15.61 -6.72
C GLN A 224 11.43 16.61 -5.59
N GLU A 225 11.29 17.91 -5.85
CA GLU A 225 11.50 18.96 -4.85
C GLU A 225 10.45 18.89 -3.72
N ALA A 226 9.18 18.64 -4.08
CA ALA A 226 8.11 18.49 -3.11
C ALA A 226 8.36 17.26 -2.21
N MET A 227 8.76 16.14 -2.79
CA MET A 227 9.11 14.93 -2.05
C MET A 227 10.34 15.16 -1.15
N ALA A 228 11.36 15.84 -1.65
CA ALA A 228 12.54 16.20 -0.86
C ALA A 228 12.16 17.09 0.33
N SER A 229 11.30 18.10 0.10
CA SER A 229 10.80 18.97 1.16
C SER A 229 10.03 18.19 2.23
N ALA A 230 9.18 17.24 1.83
CA ALA A 230 8.45 16.37 2.75
C ALA A 230 9.40 15.52 3.61
N MET A 231 10.44 14.95 3.02
CA MET A 231 11.45 14.18 3.74
C MET A 231 12.32 15.03 4.68
N LEU A 232 12.63 16.27 4.30
CA LEU A 232 13.27 17.23 5.21
C LEU A 232 12.37 17.58 6.40
N GLY A 233 11.05 17.61 6.20
CA GLY A 233 10.06 17.71 7.26
C GLY A 233 10.13 16.54 8.25
N VAL A 234 10.35 15.32 7.77
CA VAL A 234 10.61 14.14 8.63
C VAL A 234 11.87 14.33 9.45
N GLY A 235 12.97 14.81 8.84
CA GLY A 235 14.20 15.12 9.55
C GLY A 235 13.97 16.13 10.68
N LYS A 236 13.17 17.17 10.45
CA LYS A 236 12.78 18.14 11.50
C LYS A 236 11.99 17.49 12.63
N GLN A 237 11.04 16.59 12.33
CA GLN A 237 10.30 15.83 13.37
C GLN A 237 11.25 14.97 14.23
N LEU A 238 12.30 14.44 13.64
CA LEU A 238 13.33 13.66 14.32
C LEU A 238 14.34 14.52 15.10
N GLY A 239 14.22 15.86 15.03
CA GLY A 239 15.17 16.79 15.64
C GLY A 239 16.52 16.89 14.92
N ILE A 240 16.59 16.46 13.65
CA ILE A 240 17.83 16.43 12.88
C ILE A 240 17.93 17.69 12.02
N PRO A 241 19.04 18.44 12.12
CA PRO A 241 19.24 19.65 11.30
C PRO A 241 19.29 19.36 9.79
N LYS A 242 18.73 20.27 8.99
CA LYS A 242 18.66 20.17 7.52
C LYS A 242 19.99 19.80 6.84
N PRO A 243 21.16 20.35 7.25
CA PRO A 243 22.45 20.00 6.65
C PRO A 243 22.81 18.51 6.76
N HIS A 244 22.31 17.80 7.79
CA HIS A 244 22.53 16.36 7.96
C HIS A 244 21.51 15.54 7.14
N CYS A 245 20.30 16.06 6.94
CA CYS A 245 19.26 15.37 6.16
C CYS A 245 19.54 15.38 4.66
N LEU A 246 20.14 16.46 4.12
CA LEU A 246 20.37 16.61 2.68
C LEU A 246 21.27 15.50 2.09
N PRO A 247 22.46 15.20 2.66
CA PRO A 247 23.30 14.09 2.17
C PRO A 247 22.60 12.74 2.26
N ALA A 248 21.86 12.51 3.36
CA ALA A 248 21.10 11.26 3.56
C ALA A 248 20.01 11.08 2.48
N LEU A 249 19.35 12.17 2.09
CA LEU A 249 18.34 12.14 1.05
C LEU A 249 18.95 11.89 -0.33
N LEU A 250 20.06 12.57 -0.66
CA LEU A 250 20.75 12.40 -1.94
C LEU A 250 21.31 10.98 -2.14
N SER A 251 21.70 10.30 -1.06
CA SER A 251 22.14 8.90 -1.13
C SER A 251 21.03 7.93 -1.46
N GLY A 252 19.78 8.25 -1.09
CA GLY A 252 18.60 7.45 -1.41
C GLY A 252 18.01 7.71 -2.80
N ALA A 253 18.49 8.74 -3.50
CA ALA A 253 18.03 9.11 -4.85
C ALA A 253 18.86 8.47 -5.99
N LYS A 254 19.92 7.72 -5.66
CA LYS A 254 20.75 6.94 -6.59
C LYS A 254 20.22 5.53 -6.72
#